data_1550d3b4ae0784670f9915bbd69a6195
#
_entry.id   1550d3b4ae0784670f9915bbd69a6195
#
_cell.length_a   1.000
_cell.length_b   1.000
_cell.length_c   1.000
_cell.angle_alpha   90.00
_cell.angle_beta   90.00
_cell.angle_gamma   90.00
#
_symmetry.space_group_name_H-M   'P 1'
#
loop_
_entity.id
_entity.type
_entity.pdbx_description
1 polymer ?
#
loop_
_entity_poly.entity_id
_entity_poly.type
_entity_poly.pdbx_seq_one_letter_code
_entity_poly.pdbx_strand_id
1 'polypeptide(L)'
;MKRAVKVGRLVIGGGAPISVQSMTNTSTSDTESTLKQILSLEAAGCDIVRIAVSSMAEAEACKGFIGKTSSPLVADIQFDYRLAIACADIGFDKIRFNPGNIGGDGKVAEVVAACKRNGIPIRVGVNGGSLDKSISSRLSGAMALAESALQSALLLERHGFYDIVLSVKSSDVRTMIEAYEILDGKCDYPLHLGVTESGSGQRGIIKSSIGIGALLFKGIGDTV
;
A
#
# COMPACT_ATOMS: atom_id res chain seq x y z
N MET A 1 1.11 19.89 5.87
CA MET A 1 0.24 18.82 6.43
C MET A 1 -0.13 17.90 5.28
N LYS A 2 -0.06 16.59 5.46
CA LYS A 2 -0.46 15.61 4.43
C LYS A 2 -1.98 15.64 4.23
N ARG A 3 -2.45 15.25 3.03
CA ARG A 3 -3.89 15.06 2.74
C ARG A 3 -4.49 13.99 3.65
N ALA A 4 -5.77 14.13 3.96
CA ALA A 4 -6.54 13.08 4.63
C ALA A 4 -7.11 12.10 3.59
N VAL A 5 -6.82 10.80 3.74
CA VAL A 5 -7.33 9.74 2.87
C VAL A 5 -8.15 8.77 3.71
N LYS A 6 -9.41 8.59 3.35
CA LYS A 6 -10.34 7.69 4.06
C LYS A 6 -10.11 6.25 3.62
N VAL A 7 -10.00 5.33 4.59
CA VAL A 7 -9.86 3.88 4.38
C VAL A 7 -10.87 3.18 5.28
N GLY A 8 -11.99 2.75 4.72
CA GLY A 8 -13.11 2.24 5.52
C GLY A 8 -13.55 3.27 6.57
N ARG A 9 -13.45 2.91 7.86
CA ARG A 9 -13.77 3.78 9.00
C ARG A 9 -12.60 4.67 9.47
N LEU A 10 -11.39 4.47 8.94
CA LEU A 10 -10.17 5.17 9.34
C LEU A 10 -9.81 6.30 8.38
N VAL A 11 -8.98 7.21 8.88
CA VAL A 11 -8.34 8.27 8.08
C VAL A 11 -6.82 8.10 8.20
N ILE A 12 -6.13 8.14 7.07
CA ILE A 12 -4.66 8.15 6.99
C ILE A 12 -4.23 9.56 6.55
N GLY A 13 -3.26 10.15 7.23
CA GLY A 13 -2.84 11.54 6.98
C GLY A 13 -3.79 12.56 7.62
N GLY A 14 -3.69 13.82 7.21
CA GLY A 14 -4.54 14.90 7.72
C GLY A 14 -4.39 15.17 9.23
N GLY A 15 -3.31 14.74 9.86
CA GLY A 15 -3.09 14.85 11.30
C GLY A 15 -3.78 13.74 12.12
N ALA A 16 -4.34 12.71 11.49
CA ALA A 16 -4.86 11.54 12.17
C ALA A 16 -3.73 10.73 12.85
N PRO A 17 -4.03 9.94 13.89
CA PRO A 17 -3.06 9.03 14.48
C PRO A 17 -2.45 8.06 13.45
N ILE A 18 -1.19 7.70 13.64
CA ILE A 18 -0.49 6.74 12.78
C ILE A 18 -1.18 5.38 12.91
N SER A 19 -1.68 4.84 11.80
CA SER A 19 -2.33 3.53 11.76
C SER A 19 -1.32 2.40 11.55
N VAL A 20 -1.57 1.27 12.21
CA VAL A 20 -0.75 0.05 12.10
C VAL A 20 -1.42 -0.92 11.14
N GLN A 21 -0.72 -1.29 10.07
CA GLN A 21 -1.18 -2.28 9.11
C GLN A 21 -0.33 -3.54 9.16
N SER A 22 -0.99 -4.69 9.21
CA SER A 22 -0.36 -6.00 9.04
C SER A 22 -0.86 -6.70 7.78
N MET A 23 -0.33 -7.89 7.51
CA MET A 23 -0.68 -8.67 6.33
C MET A 23 -0.89 -10.13 6.72
N THR A 24 -1.93 -10.77 6.17
CA THR A 24 -2.12 -12.21 6.30
C THR A 24 -1.03 -12.99 5.55
N ASN A 25 -0.70 -14.17 6.05
CA ASN A 25 0.23 -15.11 5.43
C ASN A 25 -0.43 -16.47 5.12
N THR A 26 -1.74 -16.58 5.33
CA THR A 26 -2.56 -17.72 4.91
C THR A 26 -2.78 -17.71 3.40
N SER A 27 -3.13 -18.86 2.83
CA SER A 27 -3.67 -18.89 1.47
C SER A 27 -5.01 -18.15 1.44
N THR A 28 -5.15 -17.15 0.58
CA THR A 28 -6.39 -16.38 0.46
C THR A 28 -7.59 -17.23 0.02
N SER A 29 -7.33 -18.34 -0.67
CA SER A 29 -8.34 -19.33 -1.02
C SER A 29 -8.90 -20.08 0.20
N ASP A 30 -8.13 -20.19 1.29
CA ASP A 30 -8.60 -20.72 2.57
C ASP A 30 -9.27 -19.61 3.37
N THR A 31 -10.54 -19.41 3.10
CA THR A 31 -11.36 -18.35 3.70
C THR A 31 -11.43 -18.44 5.22
N GLU A 32 -11.52 -19.65 5.77
CA GLU A 32 -11.65 -19.86 7.22
C GLU A 32 -10.35 -19.49 7.96
N SER A 33 -9.22 -20.02 7.51
CA SER A 33 -7.91 -19.70 8.07
C SER A 33 -7.58 -18.21 7.92
N THR A 34 -7.92 -17.62 6.77
CA THR A 34 -7.68 -16.19 6.52
C THR A 34 -8.55 -15.32 7.44
N LEU A 35 -9.84 -15.61 7.60
CA LEU A 35 -10.70 -14.89 8.53
C LEU A 35 -10.19 -15.00 9.98
N LYS A 36 -9.82 -16.19 10.41
CA LYS A 36 -9.26 -16.42 11.75
C LYS A 36 -8.00 -15.59 11.98
N GLN A 37 -7.12 -15.50 10.98
CA GLN A 37 -5.91 -14.69 11.08
C GLN A 37 -6.22 -13.19 11.10
N ILE A 38 -7.18 -12.70 10.31
CA ILE A 38 -7.62 -11.30 10.36
C ILE A 38 -8.11 -10.95 11.77
N LEU A 39 -9.01 -11.77 12.34
CA LEU A 39 -9.53 -11.54 13.70
C LEU A 39 -8.43 -11.58 14.77
N SER A 40 -7.43 -12.45 14.60
CA SER A 40 -6.27 -12.48 15.49
C SER A 40 -5.42 -11.20 15.40
N LEU A 41 -5.23 -10.65 14.20
CA LEU A 41 -4.52 -9.38 13.99
C LEU A 41 -5.31 -8.21 14.60
N GLU A 42 -6.63 -8.18 14.45
CA GLU A 42 -7.51 -7.19 15.08
C GLU A 42 -7.37 -7.23 16.62
N ALA A 43 -7.44 -8.43 17.20
CA ALA A 43 -7.28 -8.62 18.64
C ALA A 43 -5.90 -8.19 19.14
N ALA A 44 -4.87 -8.24 18.29
CA ALA A 44 -3.52 -7.74 18.58
C ALA A 44 -3.36 -6.22 18.41
N GLY A 45 -4.42 -5.49 18.04
CA GLY A 45 -4.39 -4.04 17.87
C GLY A 45 -3.99 -3.57 16.45
N CYS A 46 -4.09 -4.43 15.44
CA CYS A 46 -3.89 -4.04 14.06
C CYS A 46 -5.09 -3.21 13.56
N ASP A 47 -4.82 -2.03 13.03
CA ASP A 47 -5.86 -1.12 12.54
C ASP A 47 -6.35 -1.49 11.13
N ILE A 48 -5.47 -1.99 10.28
CA ILE A 48 -5.73 -2.28 8.87
C ILE A 48 -5.11 -3.63 8.50
N VAL A 49 -5.85 -4.50 7.81
CA VAL A 49 -5.30 -5.80 7.37
C VAL A 49 -5.18 -5.87 5.85
N ARG A 50 -3.97 -6.21 5.35
CA ARG A 50 -3.69 -6.42 3.93
C ARG A 50 -3.72 -7.90 3.58
N ILE A 51 -4.29 -8.22 2.43
CA ILE A 51 -4.50 -9.58 1.93
C ILE A 51 -3.99 -9.64 0.49
N ALA A 52 -3.14 -10.60 0.17
CA ALA A 52 -2.69 -10.82 -1.20
C ALA A 52 -3.83 -11.45 -2.02
N VAL A 53 -4.06 -10.94 -3.23
CA VAL A 53 -5.03 -11.51 -4.17
C VAL A 53 -4.34 -11.68 -5.52
N SER A 54 -4.12 -12.95 -5.92
CA SER A 54 -3.32 -13.32 -7.08
C SER A 54 -4.14 -14.00 -8.19
N SER A 55 -5.41 -14.33 -7.92
CA SER A 55 -6.32 -14.95 -8.89
C SER A 55 -7.78 -14.53 -8.68
N MET A 56 -8.60 -14.69 -9.71
CA MET A 56 -10.04 -14.43 -9.61
C MET A 56 -10.73 -15.37 -8.61
N ALA A 57 -10.24 -16.60 -8.46
CA ALA A 57 -10.74 -17.52 -7.45
C ALA A 57 -10.47 -17.02 -6.03
N GLU A 58 -9.30 -16.44 -5.78
CA GLU A 58 -8.98 -15.80 -4.50
C GLU A 58 -9.83 -14.54 -4.27
N ALA A 59 -10.03 -13.71 -5.29
CA ALA A 59 -10.92 -12.55 -5.19
C ALA A 59 -12.35 -12.98 -4.80
N GLU A 60 -12.89 -14.04 -5.41
CA GLU A 60 -14.20 -14.59 -5.05
C GLU A 60 -14.22 -15.15 -3.62
N ALA A 61 -13.16 -15.86 -3.20
CA ALA A 61 -13.02 -16.38 -1.84
C ALA A 61 -13.05 -15.28 -0.78
N CYS A 62 -12.58 -14.06 -1.10
CA CYS A 62 -12.59 -12.93 -0.18
C CYS A 62 -14.01 -12.52 0.27
N LYS A 63 -15.05 -12.81 -0.50
CA LYS A 63 -16.45 -12.59 -0.08
C LYS A 63 -16.79 -13.34 1.22
N GLY A 64 -16.05 -14.40 1.53
CA GLY A 64 -16.24 -15.17 2.76
C GLY A 64 -15.87 -14.44 4.04
N PHE A 65 -15.07 -13.38 3.98
CA PHE A 65 -14.66 -12.58 5.15
C PHE A 65 -14.92 -11.08 5.02
N ILE A 66 -15.19 -10.54 3.82
CA ILE A 66 -15.63 -9.15 3.65
C ILE A 66 -16.91 -8.91 4.48
N GLY A 67 -16.92 -7.83 5.24
CA GLY A 67 -18.05 -7.46 6.13
C GLY A 67 -18.13 -8.27 7.44
N LYS A 68 -17.20 -9.21 7.70
CA LYS A 68 -17.14 -9.99 8.96
C LYS A 68 -16.06 -9.50 9.92
N THR A 69 -15.34 -8.47 9.55
CA THR A 69 -14.19 -7.91 10.28
C THR A 69 -14.45 -6.45 10.60
N SER A 70 -13.85 -5.95 11.65
CA SER A 70 -13.96 -4.54 12.04
C SER A 70 -12.87 -3.69 11.42
N SER A 71 -11.71 -4.27 11.12
CA SER A 71 -10.61 -3.56 10.46
C SER A 71 -10.85 -3.41 8.95
N PRO A 72 -10.55 -2.25 8.38
CA PRO A 72 -10.51 -2.08 6.94
C PRO A 72 -9.59 -3.08 6.26
N LEU A 73 -10.02 -3.62 5.13
CA LEU A 73 -9.29 -4.62 4.36
C LEU A 73 -8.66 -4.02 3.10
N VAL A 74 -7.41 -4.39 2.85
CA VAL A 74 -6.63 -3.90 1.70
C VAL A 74 -6.29 -5.07 0.78
N ALA A 75 -6.71 -5.01 -0.47
CA ALA A 75 -6.28 -5.97 -1.49
C ALA A 75 -4.90 -5.58 -2.05
N ASP A 76 -3.98 -6.52 -2.00
CA ASP A 76 -2.64 -6.39 -2.58
C ASP A 76 -2.59 -7.08 -3.95
N ILE A 77 -2.55 -6.27 -5.00
CA ILE A 77 -2.59 -6.72 -6.39
C ILE A 77 -1.21 -6.51 -7.02
N GLN A 78 -0.64 -7.56 -7.62
CA GLN A 78 0.72 -7.50 -8.15
C GLN A 78 0.76 -7.18 -9.65
N PHE A 79 -0.03 -7.88 -10.49
CA PHE A 79 0.12 -7.82 -11.94
C PHE A 79 -1.18 -7.67 -12.74
N ASP A 80 -2.27 -8.28 -12.30
CA ASP A 80 -3.52 -8.28 -13.06
C ASP A 80 -4.49 -7.19 -12.59
N TYR A 81 -4.67 -6.16 -13.41
CA TYR A 81 -5.55 -5.04 -13.12
C TYR A 81 -7.02 -5.46 -12.91
N ARG A 82 -7.46 -6.58 -13.52
CA ARG A 82 -8.83 -7.10 -13.36
C ARG A 82 -9.11 -7.54 -11.93
N LEU A 83 -8.07 -8.03 -11.22
CA LEU A 83 -8.18 -8.36 -9.79
C LEU A 83 -8.41 -7.11 -8.95
N ALA A 84 -7.76 -5.98 -9.29
CA ALA A 84 -7.97 -4.72 -8.60
C ALA A 84 -9.43 -4.25 -8.75
N ILE A 85 -10.00 -4.36 -9.95
CA ILE A 85 -11.41 -4.04 -10.22
C ILE A 85 -12.32 -4.97 -9.42
N ALA A 86 -12.11 -6.29 -9.51
CA ALA A 86 -12.92 -7.27 -8.78
C ALA A 86 -12.88 -7.00 -7.26
N CYS A 87 -11.69 -6.77 -6.69
CA CYS A 87 -11.56 -6.47 -5.26
C CYS A 87 -12.25 -5.16 -4.86
N ALA A 88 -12.20 -4.13 -5.72
CA ALA A 88 -12.93 -2.90 -5.48
C ALA A 88 -14.45 -3.14 -5.44
N ASP A 89 -14.97 -3.95 -6.36
CA ASP A 89 -16.40 -4.22 -6.50
C ASP A 89 -16.96 -5.17 -5.42
N ILE A 90 -16.13 -6.05 -4.84
CA ILE A 90 -16.57 -6.95 -3.75
C ILE A 90 -16.48 -6.32 -2.35
N GLY A 91 -15.92 -5.11 -2.20
CA GLY A 91 -16.00 -4.33 -0.96
C GLY A 91 -14.70 -4.27 -0.13
N PHE A 92 -13.54 -4.36 -0.75
CA PHE A 92 -12.31 -3.96 -0.09
C PHE A 92 -12.27 -2.46 0.16
N ASP A 93 -11.65 -2.04 1.25
CA ASP A 93 -11.59 -0.63 1.66
C ASP A 93 -10.42 0.15 1.03
N LYS A 94 -9.46 -0.53 0.44
CA LYS A 94 -8.32 0.05 -0.28
C LYS A 94 -7.70 -0.97 -1.24
N ILE A 95 -7.26 -0.50 -2.39
CA ILE A 95 -6.45 -1.31 -3.32
C ILE A 95 -4.99 -0.90 -3.23
N ARG A 96 -4.07 -1.87 -3.13
CA ARG A 96 -2.63 -1.65 -3.28
C ARG A 96 -2.14 -2.27 -4.58
N PHE A 97 -1.48 -1.49 -5.39
CA PHE A 97 -0.76 -1.97 -6.56
C PHE A 97 0.40 -1.03 -6.95
N ASN A 98 1.22 -1.48 -7.90
CA ASN A 98 2.18 -0.62 -8.58
C ASN A 98 1.69 -0.37 -10.01
N PRO A 99 1.37 0.88 -10.40
CA PRO A 99 0.91 1.20 -11.76
C PRO A 99 1.85 0.68 -12.86
N GLY A 100 3.16 0.65 -12.60
CA GLY A 100 4.13 0.11 -13.54
C GLY A 100 4.00 -1.39 -13.81
N ASN A 101 3.36 -2.16 -12.93
CA ASN A 101 3.26 -3.62 -13.02
C ASN A 101 1.95 -4.11 -13.66
N ILE A 102 0.87 -3.32 -13.63
CA ILE A 102 -0.46 -3.77 -14.06
C ILE A 102 -0.75 -3.49 -15.54
N GLY A 103 0.20 -2.85 -16.25
CA GLY A 103 0.10 -2.57 -17.67
C GLY A 103 -0.17 -1.10 -17.98
N GLY A 104 -0.36 -0.77 -19.26
CA GLY A 104 -0.41 0.61 -19.74
C GLY A 104 -1.56 1.47 -19.16
N ASP A 105 -1.53 2.75 -19.51
CA ASP A 105 -2.40 3.82 -19.01
C ASP A 105 -3.91 3.48 -19.03
N GLY A 106 -4.38 2.80 -20.09
CA GLY A 106 -5.79 2.37 -20.18
C GLY A 106 -6.22 1.42 -19.08
N LYS A 107 -5.36 0.48 -18.67
CA LYS A 107 -5.65 -0.46 -17.57
C LYS A 107 -5.67 0.26 -16.23
N VAL A 108 -4.79 1.23 -16.03
CA VAL A 108 -4.79 2.09 -14.83
C VAL A 108 -6.08 2.89 -14.77
N ALA A 109 -6.55 3.43 -15.91
CA ALA A 109 -7.82 4.15 -15.99
C ALA A 109 -9.02 3.29 -15.56
N GLU A 110 -9.06 2.00 -15.95
CA GLU A 110 -10.13 1.08 -15.54
C GLU A 110 -10.13 0.83 -14.01
N VAL A 111 -8.94 0.63 -13.41
CA VAL A 111 -8.81 0.48 -11.95
C VAL A 111 -9.25 1.75 -11.24
N VAL A 112 -8.80 2.92 -11.71
CA VAL A 112 -9.21 4.21 -11.15
C VAL A 112 -10.72 4.39 -11.24
N ALA A 113 -11.34 4.03 -12.36
CA ALA A 113 -12.79 4.12 -12.51
C ALA A 113 -13.52 3.23 -11.50
N ALA A 114 -13.05 2.02 -11.25
CA ALA A 114 -13.60 1.13 -10.24
C ALA A 114 -13.42 1.69 -8.81
N CYS A 115 -12.23 2.20 -8.48
CA CYS A 115 -11.97 2.80 -7.17
C CYS A 115 -12.83 4.06 -6.93
N LYS A 116 -12.99 4.92 -7.94
CA LYS A 116 -13.91 6.08 -7.87
C LYS A 116 -15.36 5.67 -7.63
N ARG A 117 -15.85 4.69 -8.39
CA ARG A 117 -17.22 4.19 -8.28
C ARG A 117 -17.54 3.66 -6.88
N ASN A 118 -16.54 3.01 -6.26
CA ASN A 118 -16.69 2.41 -4.94
C ASN A 118 -16.20 3.34 -3.79
N GLY A 119 -15.67 4.53 -4.10
CA GLY A 119 -15.22 5.50 -3.10
C GLY A 119 -14.02 5.01 -2.26
N ILE A 120 -13.15 4.19 -2.83
CA ILE A 120 -12.00 3.59 -2.13
C ILE A 120 -10.67 4.13 -2.64
N PRO A 121 -9.68 4.35 -1.75
CA PRO A 121 -8.38 4.88 -2.09
C PRO A 121 -7.43 3.84 -2.70
N ILE A 122 -6.38 4.34 -3.35
CA ILE A 122 -5.31 3.53 -3.92
C ILE A 122 -4.02 3.77 -3.15
N ARG A 123 -3.34 2.69 -2.73
CA ARG A 123 -1.95 2.77 -2.30
C ARG A 123 -1.02 2.40 -3.45
N VAL A 124 -0.23 3.36 -3.90
CA VAL A 124 0.90 3.13 -4.80
C VAL A 124 2.05 2.54 -3.99
N GLY A 125 2.48 1.33 -4.35
CA GLY A 125 3.59 0.65 -3.68
C GLY A 125 4.77 0.43 -4.62
N VAL A 126 5.83 1.20 -4.44
CA VAL A 126 7.08 1.07 -5.21
C VAL A 126 8.12 0.33 -4.38
N ASN A 127 8.80 -0.63 -5.01
CA ASN A 127 9.93 -1.36 -4.43
C ASN A 127 11.16 -1.19 -5.32
N GLY A 128 12.36 -1.22 -4.73
CA GLY A 128 13.61 -1.05 -5.47
C GLY A 128 13.85 -2.04 -6.61
N GLY A 129 13.29 -3.25 -6.50
CA GLY A 129 13.41 -4.28 -7.55
C GLY A 129 12.43 -4.13 -8.72
N SER A 130 11.48 -3.18 -8.68
CA SER A 130 10.43 -3.01 -9.71
C SER A 130 10.38 -1.58 -10.27
N LEU A 131 11.52 -0.92 -10.38
CA LEU A 131 11.62 0.42 -10.97
C LEU A 131 11.46 0.38 -12.50
N ASP A 132 10.78 1.38 -13.05
CA ASP A 132 10.70 1.57 -14.49
C ASP A 132 12.09 1.77 -15.10
N LYS A 133 12.34 1.17 -16.28
CA LYS A 133 13.62 1.26 -16.98
C LYS A 133 14.02 2.70 -17.32
N SER A 134 13.05 3.55 -17.62
CA SER A 134 13.27 4.96 -17.93
C SER A 134 13.77 5.75 -16.72
N ILE A 135 13.39 5.35 -15.52
CA ILE A 135 13.83 5.95 -14.26
C ILE A 135 15.19 5.36 -13.87
N SER A 136 15.31 4.03 -13.85
CA SER A 136 16.54 3.34 -13.43
C SER A 136 17.75 3.58 -14.32
N SER A 137 17.54 4.02 -15.57
CA SER A 137 18.63 4.45 -16.48
C SER A 137 19.19 5.84 -16.15
N ARG A 138 18.48 6.67 -15.38
CA ARG A 138 18.84 8.06 -15.08
C ARG A 138 19.09 8.32 -13.60
N LEU A 139 18.41 7.58 -12.75
CA LEU A 139 18.41 7.76 -11.29
C LEU A 139 18.68 6.43 -10.62
N SER A 140 19.24 6.47 -9.41
CA SER A 140 19.49 5.30 -8.58
C SER A 140 19.11 5.56 -7.12
N GLY A 141 19.04 4.50 -6.33
CA GLY A 141 18.80 4.57 -4.90
C GLY A 141 17.52 5.31 -4.52
N ALA A 142 17.61 6.18 -3.54
CA ALA A 142 16.50 6.93 -2.97
C ALA A 142 15.79 7.83 -3.99
N MET A 143 16.55 8.49 -4.86
CA MET A 143 16.00 9.35 -5.91
C MET A 143 15.14 8.59 -6.89
N ALA A 144 15.58 7.39 -7.33
CA ALA A 144 14.82 6.57 -8.25
C ALA A 144 13.51 6.06 -7.63
N LEU A 145 13.53 5.67 -6.36
CA LEU A 145 12.35 5.26 -5.61
C LEU A 145 11.32 6.39 -5.48
N ALA A 146 11.77 7.56 -5.05
CA ALA A 146 10.90 8.72 -4.87
C ALA A 146 10.30 9.18 -6.20
N GLU A 147 11.11 9.26 -7.26
CA GLU A 147 10.65 9.66 -8.60
C GLU A 147 9.62 8.67 -9.14
N SER A 148 9.84 7.36 -8.99
CA SER A 148 8.89 6.34 -9.41
C SER A 148 7.54 6.46 -8.70
N ALA A 149 7.54 6.75 -7.40
CA ALA A 149 6.30 6.97 -6.65
C ALA A 149 5.56 8.22 -7.12
N LEU A 150 6.28 9.33 -7.35
CA LEU A 150 5.70 10.59 -7.82
C LEU A 150 5.12 10.43 -9.24
N GLN A 151 5.84 9.78 -10.15
CA GLN A 151 5.31 9.52 -11.50
C GLN A 151 4.07 8.62 -11.47
N SER A 152 4.04 7.65 -10.58
CA SER A 152 2.86 6.80 -10.38
C SER A 152 1.68 7.58 -9.81
N ALA A 153 1.91 8.52 -8.91
CA ALA A 153 0.85 9.42 -8.42
C ALA A 153 0.33 10.32 -9.54
N LEU A 154 1.23 10.95 -10.30
CA LEU A 154 0.86 11.77 -11.46
C LEU A 154 0.05 11.01 -12.50
N LEU A 155 0.34 9.71 -12.68
CA LEU A 155 -0.45 8.86 -13.56
C LEU A 155 -1.90 8.74 -13.07
N LEU A 156 -2.13 8.54 -11.78
CA LEU A 156 -3.47 8.49 -11.19
C LEU A 156 -4.16 9.87 -11.25
N GLU A 157 -3.41 10.96 -11.01
CA GLU A 157 -3.92 12.34 -11.10
C GLU A 157 -4.40 12.69 -12.51
N ARG A 158 -3.73 12.21 -13.56
CA ARG A 158 -4.19 12.39 -14.96
C ARG A 158 -5.58 11.82 -15.19
N HIS A 159 -5.96 10.79 -14.44
CA HIS A 159 -7.32 10.25 -14.43
C HIS A 159 -8.22 10.92 -13.38
N GLY A 160 -7.81 12.05 -12.79
CA GLY A 160 -8.56 12.80 -11.79
C GLY A 160 -8.75 12.04 -10.48
N PHE A 161 -7.77 11.22 -10.07
CA PHE A 161 -7.80 10.45 -8.82
C PHE A 161 -6.77 10.99 -7.83
N TYR A 162 -7.23 11.32 -6.61
CA TYR A 162 -6.41 11.99 -5.60
C TYR A 162 -6.43 11.30 -4.22
N ASP A 163 -7.25 10.28 -4.03
CA ASP A 163 -7.27 9.48 -2.79
C ASP A 163 -6.13 8.46 -2.80
N ILE A 164 -4.90 8.98 -2.71
CA ILE A 164 -3.66 8.24 -2.92
C ILE A 164 -2.86 8.18 -1.62
N VAL A 165 -2.33 7.01 -1.30
CA VAL A 165 -1.30 6.79 -0.28
C VAL A 165 -0.02 6.32 -0.99
N LEU A 166 1.14 6.89 -0.67
CA LEU A 166 2.40 6.48 -1.27
C LEU A 166 3.21 5.58 -0.34
N SER A 167 3.90 4.62 -0.93
CA SER A 167 4.81 3.73 -0.23
C SER A 167 6.03 3.43 -1.10
N VAL A 168 7.22 3.71 -0.58
CA VAL A 168 8.50 3.37 -1.19
C VAL A 168 9.28 2.49 -0.23
N LYS A 169 9.60 1.26 -0.64
CA LYS A 169 10.26 0.29 0.23
C LYS A 169 11.60 -0.13 -0.36
N SER A 170 12.60 -0.22 0.52
CA SER A 170 13.92 -0.76 0.20
C SER A 170 14.33 -1.75 1.28
N SER A 171 15.16 -2.72 0.93
CA SER A 171 15.85 -3.59 1.88
C SER A 171 17.03 -2.89 2.53
N ASP A 172 17.56 -1.83 1.92
CA ASP A 172 18.52 -0.91 2.51
C ASP A 172 17.81 0.20 3.27
N VAL A 173 18.02 0.26 4.58
CA VAL A 173 17.32 1.17 5.50
C VAL A 173 17.64 2.63 5.19
N ARG A 174 18.90 2.93 4.84
CA ARG A 174 19.33 4.30 4.53
C ARG A 174 18.64 4.81 3.27
N THR A 175 18.69 4.02 2.20
CA THR A 175 18.00 4.33 0.94
C THR A 175 16.50 4.54 1.17
N MET A 176 15.86 3.73 2.04
CA MET A 176 14.46 3.86 2.37
C MET A 176 14.17 5.19 3.09
N ILE A 177 14.96 5.53 4.11
CA ILE A 177 14.81 6.79 4.86
C ILE A 177 14.95 7.99 3.91
N GLU A 178 16.02 8.04 3.13
CA GLU A 178 16.28 9.12 2.16
C GLU A 178 15.13 9.26 1.13
N ALA A 179 14.57 8.15 0.66
CA ALA A 179 13.46 8.16 -0.30
C ALA A 179 12.19 8.77 0.30
N TYR A 180 11.85 8.44 1.55
CA TYR A 180 10.70 9.03 2.24
C TYR A 180 10.92 10.52 2.56
N GLU A 181 12.12 10.94 2.93
CA GLU A 181 12.46 12.36 3.14
C GLU A 181 12.27 13.17 1.85
N ILE A 182 12.70 12.62 0.71
CA ILE A 182 12.48 13.23 -0.61
C ILE A 182 10.97 13.35 -0.91
N LEU A 183 10.19 12.29 -0.67
CA LEU A 183 8.75 12.29 -0.90
C LEU A 183 8.04 13.29 0.02
N ASP A 184 8.45 13.35 1.29
CA ASP A 184 7.85 14.26 2.26
C ASP A 184 7.97 15.72 1.83
N GLY A 185 9.12 16.10 1.25
CA GLY A 185 9.36 17.45 0.73
C GLY A 185 8.72 17.75 -0.63
N LYS A 186 8.26 16.72 -1.38
CA LYS A 186 7.80 16.89 -2.77
C LYS A 186 6.30 16.71 -2.97
N CYS A 187 5.58 16.09 -2.03
CA CYS A 187 4.14 15.86 -2.17
C CYS A 187 3.40 15.95 -0.84
N ASP A 188 2.10 16.12 -0.91
CA ASP A 188 1.19 16.17 0.23
C ASP A 188 0.40 14.88 0.44
N TYR A 189 0.69 13.81 -0.31
CA TYR A 189 0.10 12.49 -0.11
C TYR A 189 0.58 11.85 1.18
N PRO A 190 -0.30 11.17 1.94
CA PRO A 190 0.11 10.41 3.13
C PRO A 190 1.07 9.27 2.75
N LEU A 191 1.99 8.98 3.68
CA LEU A 191 3.09 8.05 3.48
C LEU A 191 2.90 6.79 4.33
N HIS A 192 2.92 5.62 3.67
CA HIS A 192 2.94 4.33 4.33
C HIS A 192 4.37 3.82 4.43
N LEU A 193 4.92 3.83 5.64
CA LEU A 193 6.30 3.45 5.91
C LEU A 193 6.49 1.93 5.92
N GLY A 194 7.69 1.48 5.66
CA GLY A 194 8.08 0.08 5.82
C GLY A 194 9.42 -0.25 5.18
N VAL A 195 10.13 -1.17 5.81
CA VAL A 195 11.34 -1.79 5.27
C VAL A 195 10.95 -3.12 4.62
N THR A 196 11.31 -3.33 3.36
CA THR A 196 11.10 -4.62 2.69
C THR A 196 12.26 -5.57 2.95
N GLU A 197 11.99 -6.89 2.95
CA GLU A 197 13.03 -7.91 3.16
C GLU A 197 13.89 -7.65 4.41
N SER A 198 13.24 -7.18 5.48
CA SER A 198 13.94 -6.83 6.72
C SER A 198 14.53 -8.05 7.44
N GLY A 199 14.08 -9.26 7.09
CA GLY A 199 14.40 -10.50 7.76
C GLY A 199 13.31 -10.93 8.74
N SER A 200 13.52 -12.07 9.41
CA SER A 200 12.63 -12.62 10.41
C SER A 200 13.15 -12.41 11.84
N GLY A 201 12.27 -12.56 12.82
CA GLY A 201 12.60 -12.46 14.23
C GLY A 201 13.25 -11.15 14.65
N GLN A 202 14.18 -11.19 15.57
CA GLN A 202 14.84 -10.00 16.14
C GLN A 202 15.50 -9.10 15.10
N ARG A 203 16.16 -9.69 14.09
CA ARG A 203 16.85 -8.91 13.05
C ARG A 203 15.84 -8.06 12.25
N GLY A 204 14.70 -8.64 11.89
CA GLY A 204 13.63 -7.93 11.20
C GLY A 204 13.04 -6.80 12.03
N ILE A 205 12.83 -7.05 13.33
CA ILE A 205 12.33 -6.05 14.29
C ILE A 205 13.31 -4.88 14.39
N ILE A 206 14.58 -5.15 14.64
CA ILE A 206 15.61 -4.11 14.79
C ILE A 206 15.69 -3.26 13.52
N LYS A 207 15.79 -3.89 12.36
CA LYS A 207 15.91 -3.21 11.08
C LYS A 207 14.69 -2.33 10.77
N SER A 208 13.49 -2.85 10.99
CA SER A 208 12.24 -2.12 10.81
C SER A 208 12.10 -0.99 11.82
N SER A 209 12.44 -1.23 13.08
CA SER A 209 12.39 -0.20 14.13
C SER A 209 13.31 0.97 13.83
N ILE A 210 14.54 0.70 13.35
CA ILE A 210 15.48 1.76 12.96
C ILE A 210 14.91 2.57 11.80
N GLY A 211 14.49 1.92 10.72
CA GLY A 211 14.02 2.60 9.52
C GLY A 211 12.73 3.39 9.73
N ILE A 212 11.71 2.75 10.31
CA ILE A 212 10.43 3.39 10.60
C ILE A 212 10.59 4.44 11.70
N GLY A 213 11.28 4.10 12.79
CA GLY A 213 11.47 5.00 13.92
C GLY A 213 12.21 6.28 13.57
N ALA A 214 13.23 6.21 12.70
CA ALA A 214 13.96 7.39 12.24
C ALA A 214 13.05 8.38 11.48
N LEU A 215 12.10 7.88 10.68
CA LEU A 215 11.15 8.72 9.97
C LEU A 215 10.07 9.28 10.90
N LEU A 216 9.49 8.44 11.76
CA LEU A 216 8.48 8.88 12.72
C LEU A 216 9.02 9.94 13.69
N PHE A 217 10.28 9.83 14.10
CA PHE A 217 10.95 10.84 14.95
C PHE A 217 11.05 12.21 14.24
N LYS A 218 11.12 12.22 12.92
CA LYS A 218 11.11 13.44 12.08
C LYS A 218 9.70 13.93 11.75
N GLY A 219 8.64 13.27 12.25
CA GLY A 219 7.26 13.58 11.91
C GLY A 219 6.86 13.11 10.50
N ILE A 220 7.61 12.19 9.89
CA ILE A 220 7.36 11.65 8.56
C ILE A 220 6.68 10.29 8.68
N GLY A 221 5.51 10.13 8.07
CA GLY A 221 4.74 8.90 8.02
C GLY A 221 3.37 9.00 8.68
N ASP A 222 2.38 8.39 8.03
CA ASP A 222 0.96 8.47 8.41
C ASP A 222 0.39 7.06 8.70
N THR A 223 1.07 6.01 8.25
CA THR A 223 0.70 4.61 8.50
C THR A 223 1.95 3.71 8.37
N VAL A 224 2.00 2.61 9.11
CA VAL A 224 3.13 1.66 9.09
C VAL A 224 2.66 0.26 8.76
#